data_254aad78d767ffafa97ffd89ca0b47bd
#
_entry.id   254aad78d767ffafa97ffd89ca0b47bd
#
_cell.length_a   1.000
_cell.length_b   1.000
_cell.length_c   1.000
_cell.angle_alpha   90.00
_cell.angle_beta   90.00
_cell.angle_gamma   90.00
#
_symmetry.space_group_name_H-M   'P 1'
#
loop_
_entity.id
_entity.type
_entity.pdbx_description
1 polymer ?
#
loop_
_entity_poly.entity_id
_entity_poly.type
_entity_poly.pdbx_seq_one_letter_code
_entity_poly.pdbx_strand_id
1 'polypeptide(L)'
;EMNELGHITTMNVIADTADLGEGYKNSRALLSVSSCGICGKRELGDLKVTGAKLVNGEPIAINQLQNMFSKMRSNQGEFSQTGGSHAAALFSRQGELLALQEDVGRHNAVDKAVGTLLLKGFLSDAHYLLVSGRISYEIVTKAFVAKTPVLAAVSAPSSLAVDYAKEFGITLLGFCREERATCYANPSGLHSL
;
A
#
# COMPACT_ATOMS: atom_id res chain seq x y z
N GLU A 1 7.24 -10.74 24.11
CA GLU A 1 6.57 -10.93 25.41
C GLU A 1 5.09 -10.62 25.27
N MET A 2 4.26 -11.27 26.05
CA MET A 2 2.82 -11.02 26.11
C MET A 2 2.43 -10.62 27.53
N ASN A 3 1.43 -9.76 27.65
CA ASN A 3 0.83 -9.43 28.96
C ASN A 3 -0.23 -10.48 29.36
N GLU A 4 -0.82 -10.32 30.55
CA GLU A 4 -1.86 -11.23 31.11
C GLU A 4 -3.12 -11.33 30.24
N LEU A 5 -3.37 -10.33 29.37
CA LEU A 5 -4.50 -10.30 28.41
C LEU A 5 -4.15 -10.94 27.05
N GLY A 6 -2.96 -11.52 26.91
CA GLY A 6 -2.50 -12.12 25.65
C GLY A 6 -2.05 -11.10 24.59
N HIS A 7 -1.91 -9.82 24.94
CA HIS A 7 -1.41 -8.82 24.00
C HIS A 7 0.12 -8.85 23.93
N ILE A 8 0.66 -8.75 22.74
CA ILE A 8 2.11 -8.62 22.52
C ILE A 8 2.54 -7.24 23.00
N THR A 9 3.41 -7.21 24.02
CA THR A 9 3.97 -5.97 24.60
C THR A 9 5.37 -5.68 24.13
N THR A 10 6.12 -6.73 23.74
CA THR A 10 7.50 -6.60 23.27
C THR A 10 7.73 -7.54 22.10
N MET A 11 8.24 -7.00 21.02
CA MET A 11 8.65 -7.76 19.83
C MET A 11 10.13 -7.47 19.55
N ASN A 12 10.95 -8.49 19.52
CA ASN A 12 12.35 -8.39 19.12
C ASN A 12 12.47 -8.79 17.65
N VAL A 13 12.94 -7.87 16.82
CA VAL A 13 13.27 -8.13 15.43
C VAL A 13 14.79 -8.29 15.35
N ILE A 14 15.22 -9.47 14.92
CA ILE A 14 16.65 -9.77 14.75
C ILE A 14 16.92 -9.75 13.23
N ALA A 15 17.85 -8.89 12.83
CA ALA A 15 18.31 -8.78 11.46
C ALA A 15 19.83 -8.65 11.45
N ASP A 16 20.48 -9.10 10.36
CA ASP A 16 21.90 -8.83 10.20
C ASP A 16 22.11 -7.31 10.00
N THR A 17 22.99 -6.72 10.82
CA THR A 17 23.25 -5.28 10.75
C THR A 17 23.85 -4.85 9.42
N ALA A 18 24.51 -5.76 8.70
CA ALA A 18 25.03 -5.50 7.36
C ALA A 18 23.92 -5.24 6.32
N ASP A 19 22.75 -5.86 6.51
CA ASP A 19 21.61 -5.73 5.60
C ASP A 19 20.74 -4.50 5.88
N LEU A 20 20.86 -3.90 7.07
CA LEU A 20 20.00 -2.78 7.50
C LEU A 20 20.44 -1.43 6.93
N GLY A 21 21.69 -1.28 6.47
CA GLY A 21 22.25 0.01 6.04
C GLY A 21 22.10 1.06 7.14
N GLU A 22 21.91 2.32 6.77
CA GLU A 22 21.69 3.44 7.70
C GLU A 22 20.20 3.72 7.98
N GLY A 23 19.29 2.98 7.33
CA GLY A 23 17.83 3.23 7.37
C GLY A 23 17.22 3.15 8.77
N TYR A 24 17.73 2.29 9.64
CA TYR A 24 17.24 2.13 11.01
C TYR A 24 17.63 3.27 11.94
N LYS A 25 18.62 4.09 11.59
CA LYS A 25 19.06 5.26 12.35
C LYS A 25 18.12 6.46 12.22
N ASN A 26 17.17 6.42 11.30
CA ASN A 26 16.16 7.43 11.18
C ASN A 26 15.18 7.37 12.37
N SER A 27 15.60 7.94 13.51
CA SER A 27 14.73 8.14 14.66
C SER A 27 13.62 9.11 14.27
N ARG A 28 12.43 8.59 13.98
CA ARG A 28 11.23 9.43 14.05
C ARG A 28 11.09 9.80 15.51
N ALA A 29 11.30 11.08 15.84
CA ALA A 29 10.94 11.59 17.15
C ALA A 29 9.47 11.22 17.42
N LEU A 30 9.18 10.73 18.62
CA LEU A 30 7.90 10.20 19.09
C LEU A 30 6.70 11.20 19.05
N LEU A 31 6.86 12.36 18.43
CA LEU A 31 5.80 13.32 18.24
C LEU A 31 4.95 12.89 17.05
N SER A 32 3.67 12.69 17.34
CA SER A 32 2.61 12.38 16.39
C SER A 32 2.68 13.28 15.17
N VAL A 33 3.27 12.77 14.12
CA VAL A 33 3.42 13.47 12.87
C VAL A 33 2.21 13.16 12.02
N SER A 34 1.62 14.20 11.43
CA SER A 34 0.41 14.06 10.62
C SER A 34 0.51 12.90 9.63
N SER A 35 -0.60 12.25 9.39
CA SER A 35 -0.74 11.04 8.58
C SER A 35 -0.34 11.18 7.09
N CYS A 36 0.23 12.30 6.66
CA CYS A 36 0.75 12.50 5.32
C CYS A 36 2.22 12.08 5.15
N GLY A 37 2.94 11.77 6.25
CA GLY A 37 4.30 11.27 6.23
C GLY A 37 5.39 12.30 5.89
N ILE A 38 5.02 13.55 5.60
CA ILE A 38 5.96 14.63 5.25
C ILE A 38 6.55 15.28 6.50
N CYS A 39 5.73 15.37 7.57
CA CYS A 39 6.17 15.99 8.80
C CYS A 39 7.24 15.14 9.49
N GLY A 40 8.42 15.70 9.73
CA GLY A 40 9.57 15.02 10.35
C GLY A 40 10.70 14.68 9.40
N LYS A 41 10.53 14.85 8.07
CA LYS A 41 11.64 14.86 7.12
C LYS A 41 12.04 16.28 6.84
N ARG A 42 13.32 16.59 7.00
CA ARG A 42 13.85 17.95 6.87
C ARG A 42 13.83 18.47 5.43
N GLU A 43 13.87 17.56 4.44
CA GLU A 43 13.83 17.90 3.01
C GLU A 43 13.12 16.82 2.18
N LEU A 44 12.48 17.21 1.07
CA LEU A 44 11.93 16.27 0.08
C LEU A 44 12.99 15.32 -0.50
N GLY A 45 14.27 15.75 -0.49
CA GLY A 45 15.42 14.94 -0.92
C GLY A 45 15.67 13.68 -0.09
N ASP A 46 15.20 13.66 1.17
CA ASP A 46 15.32 12.50 2.08
C ASP A 46 14.36 11.36 1.72
N LEU A 47 13.49 11.58 0.71
CA LEU A 47 12.47 10.64 0.26
C LEU A 47 12.95 9.74 -0.89
N LYS A 48 14.23 9.79 -1.26
CA LYS A 48 14.76 9.06 -2.43
C LYS A 48 14.67 7.55 -2.23
N VAL A 49 13.61 6.97 -2.76
CA VAL A 49 13.59 5.57 -3.14
C VAL A 49 13.96 5.50 -4.61
N THR A 50 15.06 4.82 -4.95
CA THR A 50 15.55 4.70 -6.32
C THR A 50 15.28 3.29 -6.85
N GLY A 51 15.02 3.19 -8.15
CA GLY A 51 14.78 1.91 -8.82
C GLY A 51 14.30 2.11 -10.27
N ALA A 52 14.28 1.04 -11.04
CA ALA A 52 13.65 1.06 -12.35
C ALA A 52 12.15 1.30 -12.22
N LYS A 53 11.60 2.12 -13.14
CA LYS A 53 10.14 2.35 -13.18
C LYS A 53 9.40 1.04 -13.35
N LEU A 54 8.28 0.92 -12.65
CA LEU A 54 7.36 -0.18 -12.84
C LEU A 54 6.58 0.00 -14.15
N VAL A 55 6.16 -1.11 -14.74
CA VAL A 55 5.37 -1.10 -15.97
C VAL A 55 4.15 -1.98 -15.76
N ASN A 56 2.96 -1.37 -15.88
CA ASN A 56 1.73 -2.14 -16.08
C ASN A 56 1.52 -2.29 -17.58
N GLY A 57 1.75 -3.48 -18.11
CA GLY A 57 1.70 -3.76 -19.56
C GLY A 57 0.31 -3.98 -20.14
N GLU A 58 -0.78 -3.91 -19.33
CA GLU A 58 -2.12 -4.28 -19.76
C GLU A 58 -3.18 -3.28 -19.27
N PRO A 59 -4.25 -3.06 -20.05
CA PRO A 59 -5.41 -2.29 -19.63
C PRO A 59 -6.05 -2.91 -18.39
N ILE A 60 -6.56 -2.05 -17.49
CA ILE A 60 -7.30 -2.50 -16.31
C ILE A 60 -8.79 -2.39 -16.62
N ALA A 61 -9.47 -3.53 -16.68
CA ALA A 61 -10.92 -3.54 -16.88
C ALA A 61 -11.64 -3.10 -15.60
N ILE A 62 -12.60 -2.18 -15.72
CA ILE A 62 -13.34 -1.63 -14.57
C ILE A 62 -14.07 -2.73 -13.79
N ASN A 63 -14.66 -3.70 -14.46
CA ASN A 63 -15.34 -4.82 -13.84
C ASN A 63 -14.38 -5.71 -13.02
N GLN A 64 -13.15 -5.92 -13.50
CA GLN A 64 -12.11 -6.63 -12.73
C GLN A 64 -11.77 -5.87 -11.45
N LEU A 65 -11.58 -4.56 -11.57
CA LEU A 65 -11.28 -3.70 -10.41
C LEU A 65 -12.41 -3.74 -9.39
N GLN A 66 -13.65 -3.67 -9.82
CA GLN A 66 -14.83 -3.76 -8.96
C GLN A 66 -14.95 -5.10 -8.25
N ASN A 67 -14.70 -6.20 -8.97
CA ASN A 67 -14.68 -7.55 -8.37
C ASN A 67 -13.62 -7.66 -7.29
N MET A 68 -12.43 -7.08 -7.51
CA MET A 68 -11.37 -7.06 -6.49
C MET A 68 -11.78 -6.24 -5.27
N PHE A 69 -12.40 -5.04 -5.44
CA PHE A 69 -12.91 -4.26 -4.30
C PHE A 69 -14.04 -4.98 -3.57
N SER A 70 -14.93 -5.66 -4.27
CA SER A 70 -15.97 -6.49 -3.65
C SER A 70 -15.37 -7.63 -2.82
N LYS A 71 -14.38 -8.34 -3.36
CA LYS A 71 -13.64 -9.38 -2.63
C LYS A 71 -12.94 -8.79 -1.39
N MET A 72 -12.29 -7.64 -1.53
CA MET A 72 -11.67 -6.96 -0.39
C MET A 72 -12.72 -6.65 0.68
N ARG A 73 -13.85 -6.05 0.32
CA ARG A 73 -14.90 -5.66 1.27
C ARG A 73 -15.53 -6.85 1.97
N SER A 74 -15.84 -7.94 1.26
CA SER A 74 -16.43 -9.15 1.85
C SER A 74 -15.50 -9.87 2.83
N ASN A 75 -14.21 -9.61 2.76
CA ASN A 75 -13.20 -10.21 3.65
C ASN A 75 -12.72 -9.27 4.77
N GLN A 76 -13.31 -8.06 4.90
CA GLN A 76 -13.02 -7.12 5.99
C GLN A 76 -13.82 -7.48 7.25
N GLY A 77 -13.35 -8.45 8.02
CA GLY A 77 -14.01 -8.94 9.22
C GLY A 77 -14.01 -7.94 10.36
N GLU A 78 -12.89 -7.27 10.63
CA GLU A 78 -12.77 -6.26 11.69
C GLU A 78 -13.59 -5.01 11.37
N PHE A 79 -13.53 -4.54 10.12
CA PHE A 79 -14.33 -3.38 9.70
C PHE A 79 -15.82 -3.64 9.81
N SER A 80 -16.28 -4.84 9.46
CA SER A 80 -17.70 -5.19 9.54
C SER A 80 -18.24 -5.16 10.95
N GLN A 81 -17.40 -5.42 11.96
CA GLN A 81 -17.76 -5.42 13.37
C GLN A 81 -17.61 -4.05 14.02
N THR A 82 -16.60 -3.28 13.62
CA THR A 82 -16.20 -2.08 14.35
C THR A 82 -16.38 -0.78 13.57
N GLY A 83 -16.39 -0.84 12.24
CA GLY A 83 -16.35 0.34 11.37
C GLY A 83 -15.05 1.15 11.47
N GLY A 84 -14.06 0.71 12.27
CA GLY A 84 -12.90 1.49 12.67
C GLY A 84 -11.57 1.07 12.04
N SER A 85 -11.54 0.04 11.20
CA SER A 85 -10.31 -0.44 10.56
C SER A 85 -10.17 0.02 9.10
N HIS A 86 -8.92 0.09 8.64
CA HIS A 86 -8.56 0.20 7.25
C HIS A 86 -8.12 -1.16 6.73
N ALA A 87 -8.31 -1.40 5.42
CA ALA A 87 -7.83 -2.61 4.77
C ALA A 87 -6.85 -2.31 3.65
N ALA A 88 -5.91 -3.24 3.45
CA ALA A 88 -5.09 -3.34 2.27
C ALA A 88 -5.12 -4.77 1.73
N ALA A 89 -5.28 -4.91 0.43
CA ALA A 89 -5.35 -6.21 -0.24
C ALA A 89 -4.42 -6.25 -1.45
N LEU A 90 -3.69 -7.35 -1.58
CA LEU A 90 -2.84 -7.65 -2.71
C LEU A 90 -3.49 -8.72 -3.58
N PHE A 91 -3.53 -8.47 -4.88
CA PHE A 91 -4.12 -9.37 -5.87
C PHE A 91 -3.11 -9.73 -6.95
N SER A 92 -3.27 -10.92 -7.51
CA SER A 92 -2.54 -11.35 -8.68
C SER A 92 -2.97 -10.56 -9.93
N ARG A 93 -2.24 -10.72 -11.03
CA ARG A 93 -2.62 -10.14 -12.34
C ARG A 93 -4.00 -10.59 -12.80
N GLN A 94 -4.43 -11.79 -12.46
CA GLN A 94 -5.74 -12.35 -12.78
C GLN A 94 -6.86 -11.87 -11.84
N GLY A 95 -6.55 -11.06 -10.82
CA GLY A 95 -7.52 -10.58 -9.83
C GLY A 95 -7.85 -11.61 -8.75
N GLU A 96 -6.94 -12.53 -8.47
CA GLU A 96 -7.04 -13.45 -7.33
C GLU A 96 -6.52 -12.79 -6.08
N LEU A 97 -7.23 -12.91 -4.98
CA LEU A 97 -6.84 -12.37 -3.68
C LEU A 97 -5.68 -13.18 -3.10
N LEU A 98 -4.51 -12.56 -2.97
CA LEU A 98 -3.31 -13.18 -2.43
C LEU A 98 -3.13 -12.93 -0.93
N ALA A 99 -3.41 -11.69 -0.50
CA ALA A 99 -3.39 -11.29 0.91
C ALA A 99 -4.37 -10.16 1.16
N LEU A 100 -5.00 -10.18 2.34
CA LEU A 100 -5.78 -9.07 2.87
C LEU A 100 -5.43 -8.90 4.34
N GLN A 101 -5.24 -7.66 4.77
CA GLN A 101 -4.96 -7.32 6.15
C GLN A 101 -5.71 -6.06 6.56
N GLU A 102 -6.15 -6.04 7.80
CA GLU A 102 -6.81 -4.90 8.42
C GLU A 102 -5.96 -4.33 9.55
N ASP A 103 -6.09 -3.03 9.77
CA ASP A 103 -5.45 -2.30 10.88
C ASP A 103 -6.15 -0.95 11.09
N VAL A 104 -6.10 -0.39 12.30
CA VAL A 104 -6.56 0.96 12.58
C VAL A 104 -5.77 2.00 11.76
N GLY A 105 -4.49 1.75 11.51
CA GLY A 105 -3.60 2.57 10.70
C GLY A 105 -3.53 2.08 9.25
N ARG A 106 -3.97 2.89 8.29
CA ARG A 106 -3.94 2.53 6.86
C ARG A 106 -2.54 2.13 6.35
N HIS A 107 -1.47 2.71 6.89
CA HIS A 107 -0.10 2.37 6.53
C HIS A 107 0.29 0.98 7.05
N ASN A 108 -0.15 0.66 8.28
CA ASN A 108 0.07 -0.64 8.89
C ASN A 108 -0.67 -1.74 8.14
N ALA A 109 -1.90 -1.49 7.68
CA ALA A 109 -2.64 -2.45 6.86
C ALA A 109 -1.85 -2.84 5.59
N VAL A 110 -1.23 -1.84 4.92
CA VAL A 110 -0.36 -2.09 3.76
C VAL A 110 0.88 -2.89 4.17
N ASP A 111 1.56 -2.51 5.26
CA ASP A 111 2.76 -3.23 5.71
C ASP A 111 2.44 -4.69 6.08
N LYS A 112 1.32 -4.93 6.76
CA LYS A 112 0.85 -6.28 7.08
C LYS A 112 0.58 -7.11 5.82
N ALA A 113 -0.11 -6.53 4.82
CA ALA A 113 -0.43 -7.23 3.58
C ALA A 113 0.84 -7.58 2.78
N VAL A 114 1.74 -6.60 2.59
CA VAL A 114 3.03 -6.80 1.92
C VAL A 114 3.89 -7.80 2.69
N GLY A 115 4.01 -7.63 4.01
CA GLY A 115 4.77 -8.52 4.88
C GLY A 115 4.25 -9.96 4.85
N THR A 116 2.93 -10.15 4.76
CA THR A 116 2.33 -11.48 4.65
C THR A 116 2.83 -12.23 3.41
N LEU A 117 2.85 -11.58 2.25
CA LEU A 117 3.33 -12.20 1.02
C LEU A 117 4.85 -12.33 0.98
N LEU A 118 5.57 -11.34 1.52
CA LEU A 118 7.03 -11.38 1.62
C LEU A 118 7.50 -12.59 2.43
N LEU A 119 6.92 -12.80 3.61
CA LEU A 119 7.26 -13.93 4.48
C LEU A 119 6.89 -15.29 3.88
N LYS A 120 5.89 -15.34 3.03
CA LYS A 120 5.47 -16.56 2.31
C LYS A 120 6.25 -16.79 1.00
N GLY A 121 7.08 -15.84 0.55
CA GLY A 121 7.80 -15.92 -0.72
C GLY A 121 6.95 -15.68 -1.97
N PHE A 122 5.73 -15.11 -1.83
CA PHE A 122 4.78 -14.89 -2.93
C PHE A 122 4.60 -13.41 -3.31
N LEU A 123 5.46 -12.51 -2.81
CA LEU A 123 5.30 -11.08 -3.09
C LEU A 123 5.45 -10.75 -4.58
N SER A 124 6.25 -11.51 -5.32
CA SER A 124 6.42 -11.35 -6.77
C SER A 124 5.14 -11.59 -7.59
N ASP A 125 4.16 -12.30 -7.03
CA ASP A 125 2.89 -12.61 -7.70
C ASP A 125 1.89 -11.45 -7.58
N ALA A 126 2.17 -10.48 -6.70
CA ALA A 126 1.31 -9.33 -6.48
C ALA A 126 1.40 -8.34 -7.66
N HIS A 127 0.25 -7.99 -8.21
CA HIS A 127 0.13 -7.04 -9.30
C HIS A 127 -0.69 -5.80 -8.94
N TYR A 128 -1.73 -5.98 -8.14
CA TYR A 128 -2.59 -4.90 -7.66
C TYR A 128 -2.47 -4.76 -6.14
N LEU A 129 -2.31 -3.52 -5.68
CA LEU A 129 -2.50 -3.14 -4.28
C LEU A 129 -3.77 -2.30 -4.17
N LEU A 130 -4.78 -2.80 -3.48
CA LEU A 130 -6.02 -2.09 -3.20
C LEU A 130 -6.04 -1.63 -1.74
N VAL A 131 -6.45 -0.37 -1.51
CA VAL A 131 -6.55 0.19 -0.16
C VAL A 131 -7.91 0.84 0.08
N SER A 132 -8.46 0.69 1.27
CA SER A 132 -9.74 1.29 1.66
C SER A 132 -9.61 2.78 1.99
N GLY A 133 -8.41 3.24 2.35
CA GLY A 133 -8.14 4.60 2.79
C GLY A 133 -7.59 5.52 1.71
N ARG A 134 -7.19 6.73 2.14
CA ARG A 134 -6.49 7.71 1.28
C ARG A 134 -5.09 7.23 0.94
N ILE A 135 -4.61 7.58 -0.26
CA ILE A 135 -3.24 7.29 -0.69
C ILE A 135 -2.34 8.50 -0.41
N SER A 136 -1.35 8.29 0.45
CA SER A 136 -0.23 9.20 0.65
C SER A 136 0.98 8.74 -0.19
N TYR A 137 1.99 9.62 -0.34
CA TYR A 137 3.23 9.25 -1.03
C TYR A 137 3.90 8.00 -0.41
N GLU A 138 3.78 7.81 0.90
CA GLU A 138 4.32 6.63 1.59
C GLU A 138 3.69 5.32 1.11
N ILE A 139 2.37 5.32 0.87
CA ILE A 139 1.68 4.15 0.33
C ILE A 139 2.16 3.87 -1.11
N VAL A 140 2.36 4.94 -1.91
CA VAL A 140 2.94 4.81 -3.26
C VAL A 140 4.36 4.23 -3.18
N THR A 141 5.18 4.73 -2.26
CA THR A 141 6.55 4.21 -2.03
C THR A 141 6.53 2.74 -1.63
N LYS A 142 5.61 2.33 -0.74
CA LYS A 142 5.45 0.92 -0.35
C LYS A 142 5.04 0.04 -1.54
N ALA A 143 4.12 0.51 -2.39
CA ALA A 143 3.74 -0.20 -3.62
C ALA A 143 4.94 -0.34 -4.57
N PHE A 144 5.76 0.71 -4.71
CA PHE A 144 6.96 0.67 -5.54
C PHE A 144 8.00 -0.33 -5.04
N VAL A 145 8.30 -0.33 -3.75
CA VAL A 145 9.23 -1.28 -3.12
C VAL A 145 8.71 -2.71 -3.22
N ALA A 146 7.41 -2.92 -3.04
CA ALA A 146 6.74 -4.21 -3.22
C ALA A 146 6.63 -4.65 -4.70
N LYS A 147 7.09 -3.82 -5.66
CA LYS A 147 7.01 -4.07 -7.11
C LYS A 147 5.59 -4.26 -7.63
N THR A 148 4.60 -3.62 -7.00
CA THR A 148 3.19 -3.69 -7.37
C THR A 148 2.87 -2.52 -8.33
N PRO A 149 2.66 -2.76 -9.64
CA PRO A 149 2.58 -1.69 -10.64
C PRO A 149 1.23 -0.97 -10.65
N VAL A 150 0.20 -1.49 -9.98
CA VAL A 150 -1.13 -0.88 -9.91
C VAL A 150 -1.53 -0.64 -8.46
N LEU A 151 -1.88 0.61 -8.14
CA LEU A 151 -2.37 1.03 -6.84
C LEU A 151 -3.75 1.67 -6.99
N ALA A 152 -4.74 1.12 -6.30
CA ALA A 152 -6.13 1.60 -6.36
C ALA A 152 -6.71 1.85 -4.97
N ALA A 153 -7.54 2.88 -4.84
CA ALA A 153 -8.16 3.26 -3.57
C ALA A 153 -9.63 3.62 -3.69
N VAL A 154 -10.39 3.34 -2.65
CA VAL A 154 -11.78 3.83 -2.47
C VAL A 154 -11.80 5.35 -2.28
N SER A 155 -10.72 5.95 -1.81
CA SER A 155 -10.59 7.37 -1.46
C SER A 155 -9.57 8.09 -2.35
N ALA A 156 -9.28 9.36 -2.03
CA ALA A 156 -8.41 10.24 -2.81
C ALA A 156 -6.91 9.98 -2.57
N PRO A 157 -6.06 10.14 -3.60
CA PRO A 157 -4.63 10.35 -3.43
C PRO A 157 -4.31 11.80 -3.07
N SER A 158 -3.17 12.04 -2.39
CA SER A 158 -2.59 13.37 -2.30
C SER A 158 -1.87 13.76 -3.61
N SER A 159 -1.67 15.08 -3.85
CA SER A 159 -0.91 15.56 -5.02
C SER A 159 0.49 14.94 -5.10
N LEU A 160 1.19 14.89 -3.97
CA LEU A 160 2.51 14.28 -3.89
C LEU A 160 2.47 12.77 -4.23
N ALA A 161 1.42 12.04 -3.82
CA ALA A 161 1.24 10.65 -4.20
C ALA A 161 1.09 10.48 -5.73
N VAL A 162 0.39 11.41 -6.38
CA VAL A 162 0.24 11.42 -7.85
C VAL A 162 1.58 11.62 -8.54
N ASP A 163 2.38 12.59 -8.07
CA ASP A 163 3.68 12.90 -8.64
C ASP A 163 4.65 11.70 -8.54
N TYR A 164 4.72 11.08 -7.35
CA TYR A 164 5.53 9.87 -7.14
C TYR A 164 5.02 8.66 -7.94
N ALA A 165 3.71 8.49 -8.09
CA ALA A 165 3.18 7.42 -8.92
C ALA A 165 3.62 7.54 -10.38
N LYS A 166 3.62 8.76 -10.94
CA LYS A 166 4.14 9.05 -12.29
C LYS A 166 5.64 8.78 -12.39
N GLU A 167 6.41 9.21 -11.38
CA GLU A 167 7.85 9.00 -11.32
C GLU A 167 8.20 7.51 -11.27
N PHE A 168 7.50 6.74 -10.43
CA PHE A 168 7.75 5.32 -10.21
C PHE A 168 7.14 4.40 -11.28
N GLY A 169 6.32 4.93 -12.17
CA GLY A 169 5.65 4.15 -13.20
C GLY A 169 4.43 3.37 -12.70
N ILE A 170 3.85 3.79 -11.57
CA ILE A 170 2.67 3.16 -10.98
C ILE A 170 1.39 3.71 -11.61
N THR A 171 0.49 2.83 -12.06
CA THR A 171 -0.88 3.20 -12.40
C THR A 171 -1.65 3.48 -11.11
N LEU A 172 -2.12 4.73 -10.96
CA LEU A 172 -2.78 5.19 -9.73
C LEU A 172 -4.25 5.50 -9.98
N LEU A 173 -5.11 4.76 -9.31
CA LEU A 173 -6.56 4.90 -9.37
C LEU A 173 -7.11 5.34 -8.00
N GLY A 174 -7.97 6.34 -7.99
CA GLY A 174 -8.66 6.80 -6.79
C GLY A 174 -10.16 6.83 -6.99
N PHE A 175 -10.91 7.02 -5.89
CA PHE A 175 -12.37 7.05 -5.88
C PHE A 175 -13.01 5.84 -6.57
N CYS A 176 -12.40 4.67 -6.41
CA CYS A 176 -12.88 3.42 -6.97
C CYS A 176 -14.13 2.97 -6.22
N ARG A 177 -15.30 3.33 -6.72
CA ARG A 177 -16.61 3.01 -6.13
C ARG A 177 -17.61 2.71 -7.24
N GLU A 178 -18.46 1.72 -7.02
CA GLU A 178 -19.45 1.31 -8.00
C GLU A 178 -18.79 1.08 -9.38
N GLU A 179 -19.31 1.71 -10.45
CA GLU A 179 -18.77 1.59 -11.80
C GLU A 179 -17.80 2.72 -12.18
N ARG A 180 -17.13 3.33 -11.19
CA ARG A 180 -16.26 4.49 -11.39
C ARG A 180 -14.91 4.31 -10.77
N ALA A 181 -13.89 4.78 -11.47
CA ALA A 181 -12.55 5.00 -10.96
C ALA A 181 -11.97 6.25 -11.62
N THR A 182 -11.25 7.07 -10.86
CA THR A 182 -10.52 8.20 -11.40
C THR A 182 -9.07 7.83 -11.57
N CYS A 183 -8.57 7.91 -12.80
CA CYS A 183 -7.16 7.67 -13.10
C CYS A 183 -6.35 8.94 -12.86
N TYR A 184 -5.42 8.91 -11.91
CA TYR A 184 -4.52 10.01 -11.55
C TYR A 184 -3.14 9.89 -12.19
N ALA A 185 -2.68 8.68 -12.41
CA ALA A 185 -1.44 8.39 -13.11
C ALA A 185 -1.61 7.11 -13.93
N ASN A 186 -1.26 7.20 -15.21
CA ASN A 186 -1.25 6.08 -16.15
C ASN A 186 0.01 6.16 -17.00
N PRO A 187 1.19 5.83 -16.43
CA PRO A 187 2.47 5.98 -17.14
C PRO A 187 2.58 5.11 -18.39
N SER A 188 1.83 4.01 -18.45
CA SER A 188 1.81 3.09 -19.61
C SER A 188 0.91 3.56 -20.75
N GLY A 189 0.13 4.65 -20.56
CA GLY A 189 -0.75 5.19 -21.61
C GLY A 189 -1.89 4.28 -22.03
N LEU A 190 -2.18 3.23 -21.28
CA LEU A 190 -3.21 2.24 -21.58
C LEU A 190 -4.60 2.81 -21.22
N HIS A 191 -5.30 3.26 -22.23
CA HIS A 191 -6.64 3.83 -22.10
C HIS A 191 -7.69 2.72 -22.23
N SER A 192 -8.29 2.33 -21.11
CA SER A 192 -9.66 1.82 -21.04
C SER A 192 -10.08 1.60 -19.60
N LEU A 193 -10.58 2.65 -19.01
CA LEU A 193 -11.47 2.58 -17.84
C LEU A 193 -12.85 2.99 -18.31
#